data_93dee66ad63388885d68df770b8abacf
#
_entry.id   93dee66ad63388885d68df770b8abacf
#
_cell.length_a   1.000
_cell.length_b   1.000
_cell.length_c   1.000
_cell.angle_alpha   90.00
_cell.angle_beta   90.00
_cell.angle_gamma   90.00
#
_symmetry.space_group_name_H-M   'P 1'
#
loop_
_entity.id
_entity.type
_entity.pdbx_description
1 polymer ?
#
loop_
_entity_poly.entity_id
_entity_poly.type
_entity_poly.pdbx_seq_one_letter_code
_entity_poly.pdbx_strand_id
1 'polypeptide(L)'
;MKKYAWLLPVLSGVLMGLPLVSPCLFLLSWIGAVPGLFYLYRRAFLRKGGFFRFYTVGLSYFLPYYLTAYHWFTAFADMAFMDVPIAEKLLLVLICWLGLSLLQSVVAALIFPIFAGVTRLRAFRERPPLFAALYAVFEWIQTLTWAGVPFARLIVGQGEGGVLLNSLSLFGPYFLTFLLVAANAFLALAIFRPRFFARGAYLALAALVLAFGSGAVGFLLSANSPSPETVCVAAVQGNVGSSAKWDRESTEKSFEVYRE
;
A
#
# COMPACT_ATOMS: atom_id res chain seq x y z
N MET A 1 4.28 9.94 27.67
CA MET A 1 3.69 9.51 26.37
C MET A 1 3.14 10.67 25.49
N LYS A 2 2.99 11.92 25.98
CA LYS A 2 2.40 13.01 25.16
C LYS A 2 3.34 13.62 24.12
N LYS A 3 4.65 13.65 24.34
CA LYS A 3 5.63 14.37 23.52
C LYS A 3 5.91 13.70 22.15
N TYR A 4 5.92 12.38 22.09
CA TYR A 4 6.28 11.59 20.88
C TYR A 4 5.11 10.89 20.20
N ALA A 5 3.87 11.17 20.60
CA ALA A 5 2.70 10.50 20.02
C ALA A 5 2.50 10.78 18.51
N TRP A 6 3.09 11.86 18.01
CA TRP A 6 3.08 12.20 16.59
C TRP A 6 3.95 11.24 15.73
N LEU A 7 4.85 10.48 16.36
CA LEU A 7 5.64 9.45 15.67
C LEU A 7 4.80 8.21 15.30
N LEU A 8 3.65 7.98 15.94
CA LEU A 8 2.81 6.83 15.64
C LEU A 8 2.31 6.77 14.19
N PRO A 9 1.83 7.88 13.59
CA PRO A 9 1.52 7.89 12.15
C PRO A 9 2.75 7.64 11.27
N VAL A 10 3.90 8.22 11.60
CA VAL A 10 5.17 8.01 10.87
C VAL A 10 5.56 6.53 10.89
N LEU A 11 5.54 5.93 12.08
CA LEU A 11 5.82 4.49 12.24
C LEU A 11 4.87 3.65 11.40
N SER A 12 3.57 3.95 11.41
CA SER A 12 2.61 3.23 10.59
C SER A 12 2.86 3.38 9.10
N GLY A 13 3.23 4.57 8.65
CA GLY A 13 3.59 4.79 7.24
C GLY A 13 4.74 3.88 6.80
N VAL A 14 5.82 3.84 7.59
CA VAL A 14 6.95 2.95 7.31
C VAL A 14 6.53 1.48 7.33
N LEU A 15 5.84 1.03 8.40
CA LEU A 15 5.40 -0.36 8.53
C LEU A 15 4.50 -0.82 7.38
N MET A 16 3.64 0.06 6.88
CA MET A 16 2.77 -0.24 5.72
C MET A 16 3.52 -0.21 4.38
N GLY A 17 4.62 0.54 4.29
CA GLY A 17 5.47 0.60 3.10
C GLY A 17 6.46 -0.58 2.99
N LEU A 18 6.90 -1.17 4.10
CA LEU A 18 7.90 -2.25 4.11
C LEU A 18 7.52 -3.48 3.27
N PRO A 19 6.26 -3.94 3.21
CA PRO A 19 5.86 -5.04 2.33
C PRO A 19 6.08 -4.77 0.84
N LEU A 20 6.15 -3.51 0.43
CA LEU A 20 6.46 -3.10 -0.95
C LEU A 20 7.96 -3.13 -1.24
N VAL A 21 8.79 -3.11 -0.19
CA VAL A 21 10.24 -3.26 -0.29
C VAL A 21 10.64 -4.74 -0.28
N SER A 22 9.99 -5.51 0.61
CA SER A 22 10.26 -6.94 0.77
C SER A 22 8.94 -7.71 0.91
N PRO A 23 8.53 -8.44 -0.13
CA PRO A 23 7.26 -9.19 -0.13
C PRO A 23 7.12 -10.19 1.02
N CYS A 24 8.24 -10.73 1.56
CA CYS A 24 8.23 -11.59 2.74
C CYS A 24 7.58 -10.95 3.97
N LEU A 25 7.49 -9.60 3.99
CA LEU A 25 6.87 -8.84 5.07
C LEU A 25 5.37 -8.60 4.86
N PHE A 26 4.71 -9.28 3.92
CA PHE A 26 3.31 -9.04 3.55
C PHE A 26 2.34 -9.06 4.74
N LEU A 27 2.58 -9.90 5.76
CA LEU A 27 1.78 -9.94 6.97
C LEU A 27 1.84 -8.64 7.78
N LEU A 28 2.91 -7.86 7.64
CA LEU A 28 3.06 -6.59 8.34
C LEU A 28 1.98 -5.58 7.94
N SER A 29 1.49 -5.63 6.70
CA SER A 29 0.38 -4.79 6.24
C SER A 29 -0.90 -4.97 7.07
N TRP A 30 -1.11 -6.14 7.70
CA TRP A 30 -2.31 -6.45 8.48
C TRP A 30 -2.34 -5.80 9.86
N ILE A 31 -1.19 -5.30 10.34
CA ILE A 31 -1.04 -4.65 11.65
C ILE A 31 -0.34 -3.31 11.59
N GLY A 32 0.34 -3.00 10.50
CA GLY A 32 1.23 -1.84 10.37
C GLY A 32 0.54 -0.49 10.52
N ALA A 33 -0.73 -0.38 10.12
CA ALA A 33 -1.50 0.87 10.25
C ALA A 33 -2.05 1.10 11.68
N VAL A 34 -2.02 0.09 12.56
CA VAL A 34 -2.62 0.16 13.90
C VAL A 34 -2.13 1.35 14.74
N PRO A 35 -0.81 1.65 14.85
CA PRO A 35 -0.34 2.78 15.66
C PRO A 35 -0.89 4.13 15.18
N GLY A 36 -0.87 4.37 13.86
CA GLY A 36 -1.36 5.60 13.24
C GLY A 36 -2.87 5.76 13.38
N LEU A 37 -3.63 4.67 13.15
CA LEU A 37 -5.09 4.67 13.32
C LEU A 37 -5.51 4.83 14.78
N PHE A 38 -4.77 4.25 15.73
CA PHE A 38 -4.98 4.51 17.16
C PHE A 38 -4.84 6.01 17.47
N TYR A 39 -3.79 6.66 16.94
CA TYR A 39 -3.59 8.09 17.11
C TYR A 39 -4.70 8.92 16.47
N LEU A 40 -5.11 8.56 15.24
CA LEU A 40 -6.22 9.18 14.53
C LEU A 40 -7.53 9.08 15.32
N TYR A 41 -7.88 7.87 15.79
CA TYR A 41 -9.12 7.62 16.55
C TYR A 41 -9.14 8.40 17.86
N ARG A 42 -8.01 8.43 18.57
CA ARG A 42 -7.91 9.22 19.79
C ARG A 42 -8.21 10.70 19.56
N ARG A 43 -7.84 11.25 18.39
CA ARG A 43 -8.12 12.65 18.05
C ARG A 43 -9.51 12.84 17.47
N ALA A 44 -9.91 12.04 16.53
CA ALA A 44 -11.18 12.16 15.82
C ALA A 44 -12.37 11.91 16.76
N PHE A 45 -12.35 10.84 17.53
CA PHE A 45 -13.47 10.47 18.41
C PHE A 45 -13.55 11.36 19.65
N LEU A 46 -12.44 11.93 20.09
CA LEU A 46 -12.44 12.98 21.12
C LEU A 46 -12.71 14.37 20.56
N ARG A 47 -12.99 14.49 19.25
CA ARG A 47 -13.28 15.75 18.54
C ARG A 47 -12.19 16.82 18.72
N LYS A 48 -10.92 16.40 18.83
CA LYS A 48 -9.77 17.28 19.06
C LYS A 48 -9.03 17.57 17.75
N GLY A 49 -9.29 18.71 17.15
CA GLY A 49 -8.54 19.23 16.00
C GLY A 49 -9.44 19.72 14.87
N GLY A 50 -8.89 20.63 14.06
CA GLY A 50 -9.47 21.11 12.81
C GLY A 50 -8.91 20.34 11.60
N PHE A 51 -9.34 20.72 10.41
CA PHE A 51 -8.94 20.14 9.12
C PHE A 51 -7.41 19.99 9.00
N PHE A 52 -6.67 21.09 9.13
CA PHE A 52 -5.21 21.09 8.94
C PHE A 52 -4.48 20.16 9.92
N ARG A 53 -4.97 20.01 11.14
CA ARG A 53 -4.37 19.10 12.12
C ARG A 53 -4.55 17.63 11.73
N PHE A 54 -5.69 17.25 11.17
CA PHE A 54 -5.90 15.90 10.64
C PHE A 54 -5.13 15.69 9.35
N TYR A 55 -5.05 16.70 8.52
CA TYR A 55 -4.27 16.68 7.29
C TYR A 55 -2.77 16.45 7.57
N THR A 56 -2.19 17.16 8.56
CA THR A 56 -0.79 16.95 8.97
C THR A 56 -0.55 15.54 9.53
N VAL A 57 -1.52 14.97 10.25
CA VAL A 57 -1.46 13.56 10.68
C VAL A 57 -1.47 12.62 9.47
N GLY A 58 -2.29 12.89 8.47
CA GLY A 58 -2.31 12.15 7.21
C GLY A 58 -0.98 12.26 6.46
N LEU A 59 -0.41 13.45 6.34
CA LEU A 59 0.92 13.64 5.76
C LEU A 59 2.00 12.86 6.52
N SER A 60 1.96 12.89 7.86
CA SER A 60 2.89 12.14 8.71
C SER A 60 2.77 10.61 8.53
N TYR A 61 1.64 10.12 8.03
CA TYR A 61 1.43 8.71 7.69
C TYR A 61 1.84 8.41 6.23
N PHE A 62 1.33 9.17 5.27
CA PHE A 62 1.50 8.84 3.86
C PHE A 62 2.87 9.20 3.31
N LEU A 63 3.53 10.26 3.80
CA LEU A 63 4.86 10.61 3.31
C LEU A 63 5.89 9.51 3.58
N PRO A 64 6.06 8.99 4.80
CA PRO A 64 6.96 7.86 5.03
C PRO A 64 6.50 6.58 4.33
N TYR A 65 5.18 6.37 4.15
CA TYR A 65 4.66 5.27 3.36
C TYR A 65 5.16 5.33 1.91
N TYR A 66 4.95 6.44 1.21
CA TYR A 66 5.36 6.57 -0.18
C TYR A 66 6.87 6.65 -0.35
N LEU A 67 7.61 7.27 0.58
CA LEU A 67 9.07 7.24 0.58
C LEU A 67 9.59 5.80 0.66
N THR A 68 8.99 4.96 1.50
CA THR A 68 9.34 3.56 1.60
C THR A 68 8.91 2.77 0.35
N ALA A 69 7.68 2.97 -0.12
CA ALA A 69 7.14 2.27 -1.28
C ALA A 69 7.92 2.56 -2.57
N TYR A 70 8.38 3.80 -2.73
CA TYR A 70 9.14 4.23 -3.92
C TYR A 70 10.66 4.15 -3.76
N HIS A 71 11.17 3.40 -2.78
CA HIS A 71 12.61 3.22 -2.56
C HIS A 71 13.36 2.75 -3.82
N TRP A 72 12.67 2.03 -4.71
CA TRP A 72 13.23 1.53 -5.97
C TRP A 72 13.73 2.62 -6.93
N PHE A 73 13.35 3.90 -6.72
CA PHE A 73 13.94 5.03 -7.44
C PHE A 73 15.47 5.11 -7.25
N THR A 74 16.00 4.60 -6.13
CA THR A 74 17.45 4.58 -5.89
C THR A 74 18.21 3.74 -6.92
N ALA A 75 17.56 2.75 -7.54
CA ALA A 75 18.16 1.94 -8.61
C ALA A 75 18.45 2.75 -9.89
N PHE A 76 17.81 3.90 -10.08
CA PHE A 76 18.08 4.76 -11.22
C PHE A 76 19.43 5.51 -11.12
N ALA A 77 20.04 5.55 -9.94
CA ALA A 77 21.37 6.14 -9.77
C ALA A 77 22.47 5.38 -10.57
N ASP A 78 22.25 4.07 -10.78
CA ASP A 78 23.22 3.19 -11.46
C ASP A 78 23.00 3.10 -12.98
N MET A 79 22.06 3.89 -13.55
CA MET A 79 21.78 3.82 -15.00
C MET A 79 22.90 4.41 -15.84
N ALA A 80 23.56 3.55 -16.60
CA ALA A 80 24.71 3.91 -17.45
C ALA A 80 24.31 4.75 -18.68
N PHE A 81 23.05 4.63 -19.15
CA PHE A 81 22.59 5.35 -20.34
C PHE A 81 22.48 6.88 -20.16
N MET A 82 22.49 7.36 -18.92
CA MET A 82 22.51 8.78 -18.63
C MET A 82 23.97 9.25 -18.57
N ASP A 83 24.44 9.85 -19.64
CA ASP A 83 25.80 10.41 -19.73
C ASP A 83 25.89 11.77 -19.01
N VAL A 84 25.67 11.74 -17.70
CA VAL A 84 25.79 12.92 -16.81
C VAL A 84 26.57 12.54 -15.55
N PRO A 85 27.20 13.52 -14.88
CA PRO A 85 27.93 13.28 -13.63
C PRO A 85 27.09 12.61 -12.57
N ILE A 86 27.69 11.74 -11.75
CA ILE A 86 26.98 10.99 -10.70
C ILE A 86 26.20 11.91 -9.74
N ALA A 87 26.74 13.09 -9.45
CA ALA A 87 26.07 14.05 -8.57
C ALA A 87 24.72 14.54 -9.16
N GLU A 88 24.68 14.76 -10.46
CA GLU A 88 23.46 15.17 -11.17
C GLU A 88 22.44 14.03 -11.23
N LYS A 89 22.89 12.79 -11.46
CA LYS A 89 22.02 11.59 -11.38
C LYS A 89 21.38 11.46 -10.01
N LEU A 90 22.18 11.54 -8.95
CA LEU A 90 21.69 11.44 -7.58
C LEU A 90 20.70 12.56 -7.24
N LEU A 91 20.98 13.78 -7.69
CA LEU A 91 20.07 14.91 -7.49
C LEU A 91 18.74 14.68 -8.23
N LEU A 92 18.78 14.23 -9.47
CA LEU A 92 17.59 13.92 -10.27
C LEU A 92 16.75 12.80 -9.62
N VAL A 93 17.40 11.71 -9.23
CA VAL A 93 16.75 10.60 -8.52
C VAL A 93 16.09 11.10 -7.23
N LEU A 94 16.79 11.91 -6.45
CA LEU A 94 16.26 12.46 -5.20
C LEU A 94 15.04 13.36 -5.46
N ILE A 95 15.11 14.25 -6.45
CA ILE A 95 13.99 15.12 -6.82
C ILE A 95 12.77 14.30 -7.26
N CYS A 96 12.97 13.30 -8.12
CA CYS A 96 11.88 12.44 -8.60
C CYS A 96 11.28 11.62 -7.46
N TRP A 97 12.11 11.00 -6.62
CA TRP A 97 11.66 10.20 -5.49
C TRP A 97 10.89 11.02 -4.46
N LEU A 98 11.46 12.13 -4.00
CA LEU A 98 10.81 13.03 -3.04
C LEU A 98 9.58 13.70 -3.66
N GLY A 99 9.69 14.16 -4.90
CA GLY A 99 8.60 14.84 -5.62
C GLY A 99 7.38 13.94 -5.78
N LEU A 100 7.56 12.69 -6.27
CA LEU A 100 6.48 11.75 -6.42
C LEU A 100 5.89 11.33 -5.06
N SER A 101 6.75 11.05 -4.08
CA SER A 101 6.31 10.68 -2.72
C SER A 101 5.49 11.80 -2.08
N LEU A 102 5.91 13.05 -2.23
CA LEU A 102 5.19 14.21 -1.72
C LEU A 102 3.87 14.42 -2.46
N LEU A 103 3.87 14.35 -3.79
CA LEU A 103 2.66 14.50 -4.61
C LEU A 103 1.58 13.51 -4.19
N GLN A 104 1.92 12.24 -4.09
CA GLN A 104 0.99 11.20 -3.67
C GLN A 104 0.53 11.39 -2.22
N SER A 105 1.44 11.78 -1.32
CA SER A 105 1.14 12.01 0.09
C SER A 105 0.16 13.16 0.31
N VAL A 106 0.33 14.25 -0.42
CA VAL A 106 -0.54 15.45 -0.33
C VAL A 106 -1.99 15.10 -0.64
N VAL A 107 -2.22 14.29 -1.66
CA VAL A 107 -3.56 13.85 -2.04
C VAL A 107 -4.09 12.79 -1.07
N ALA A 108 -3.30 11.75 -0.75
CA ALA A 108 -3.69 10.68 0.17
C ALA A 108 -3.99 11.18 1.59
N ALA A 109 -3.28 12.20 2.06
CA ALA A 109 -3.49 12.78 3.38
C ALA A 109 -4.90 13.32 3.61
N LEU A 110 -5.65 13.64 2.55
CA LEU A 110 -7.04 14.09 2.61
C LEU A 110 -7.98 13.05 3.23
N ILE A 111 -7.64 11.76 3.19
CA ILE A 111 -8.44 10.70 3.82
C ILE A 111 -8.65 11.00 5.32
N PHE A 112 -7.63 11.51 6.01
CA PHE A 112 -7.66 11.73 7.46
C PHE A 112 -8.65 12.83 7.89
N PRO A 113 -8.63 14.05 7.33
CA PRO A 113 -9.63 15.06 7.67
C PRO A 113 -11.02 14.70 7.18
N ILE A 114 -11.18 14.00 6.03
CA ILE A 114 -12.47 13.49 5.55
C ILE A 114 -13.03 12.50 6.57
N PHE A 115 -12.26 11.50 6.99
CA PHE A 115 -12.67 10.55 8.03
C PHE A 115 -13.05 11.28 9.32
N ALA A 116 -12.22 12.21 9.79
CA ALA A 116 -12.51 12.97 11.01
C ALA A 116 -13.77 13.83 10.89
N GLY A 117 -14.05 14.38 9.72
CA GLY A 117 -15.27 15.14 9.41
C GLY A 117 -16.51 14.26 9.47
N VAL A 118 -16.50 13.13 8.77
CA VAL A 118 -17.64 12.21 8.68
C VAL A 118 -17.93 11.55 10.04
N THR A 119 -16.92 11.23 10.85
CA THR A 119 -17.12 10.69 12.21
C THR A 119 -17.77 11.66 13.18
N ARG A 120 -17.88 12.96 12.84
CA ARG A 120 -18.68 13.92 13.61
C ARG A 120 -20.17 13.69 13.47
N LEU A 121 -20.62 13.07 12.38
CA LEU A 121 -22.00 12.66 12.18
C LEU A 121 -22.31 11.45 13.10
N ARG A 122 -23.46 11.49 13.78
CA ARG A 122 -23.85 10.44 14.76
C ARG A 122 -23.87 9.04 14.12
N ALA A 123 -24.34 8.94 12.87
CA ALA A 123 -24.47 7.67 12.15
C ALA A 123 -23.11 6.97 11.89
N PHE A 124 -22.02 7.72 11.76
CA PHE A 124 -20.71 7.20 11.42
C PHE A 124 -19.69 7.24 12.58
N ARG A 125 -20.16 7.65 13.75
CA ARG A 125 -19.29 7.73 14.94
C ARG A 125 -18.80 6.34 15.35
N GLU A 126 -17.48 6.24 15.58
CA GLU A 126 -16.81 5.01 16.01
C GLU A 126 -17.02 3.82 15.04
N ARG A 127 -17.09 4.09 13.72
CA ARG A 127 -17.22 3.05 12.69
C ARG A 127 -15.88 2.85 11.95
N PRO A 128 -15.05 1.88 12.39
CA PRO A 128 -13.74 1.60 11.77
C PRO A 128 -13.81 1.29 10.27
N PRO A 129 -14.80 0.53 9.76
CA PRO A 129 -14.89 0.24 8.33
C PRO A 129 -14.97 1.46 7.42
N LEU A 130 -15.43 2.60 7.96
CA LEU A 130 -15.45 3.85 7.20
C LEU A 130 -14.06 4.28 6.72
N PHE A 131 -13.03 4.13 7.59
CA PHE A 131 -11.66 4.46 7.18
C PHE A 131 -11.17 3.52 6.07
N ALA A 132 -11.48 2.22 6.20
CA ALA A 132 -11.13 1.22 5.20
C ALA A 132 -11.83 1.49 3.86
N ALA A 133 -13.11 1.86 3.88
CA ALA A 133 -13.86 2.22 2.68
C ALA A 133 -13.27 3.48 2.00
N LEU A 134 -12.98 4.53 2.77
CA LEU A 134 -12.34 5.74 2.25
C LEU A 134 -10.97 5.43 1.63
N TYR A 135 -10.19 4.55 2.25
CA TYR A 135 -8.88 4.16 1.74
C TYR A 135 -9.01 3.40 0.41
N ALA A 136 -9.89 2.39 0.34
CA ALA A 136 -10.12 1.60 -0.87
C ALA A 136 -10.67 2.46 -2.02
N VAL A 137 -11.61 3.36 -1.73
CA VAL A 137 -12.14 4.34 -2.71
C VAL A 137 -11.04 5.28 -3.19
N PHE A 138 -10.18 5.72 -2.29
CA PHE A 138 -9.05 6.57 -2.66
C PHE A 138 -8.06 5.85 -3.60
N GLU A 139 -7.68 4.60 -3.29
CA GLU A 139 -6.84 3.81 -4.21
C GLU A 139 -7.51 3.61 -5.58
N TRP A 140 -8.83 3.42 -5.59
CA TRP A 140 -9.59 3.33 -6.85
C TRP A 140 -9.55 4.65 -7.64
N ILE A 141 -9.81 5.79 -6.99
CA ILE A 141 -9.77 7.11 -7.63
C ILE A 141 -8.38 7.40 -8.21
N GLN A 142 -7.32 7.02 -7.52
CA GLN A 142 -5.94 7.16 -8.03
C GLN A 142 -5.76 6.44 -9.38
N THR A 143 -6.47 5.34 -9.64
CA THR A 143 -6.36 4.64 -10.93
C THR A 143 -7.04 5.34 -12.09
N LEU A 144 -7.95 6.26 -11.80
CA LEU A 144 -8.68 7.02 -12.81
C LEU A 144 -7.93 8.27 -13.27
N THR A 145 -6.83 8.62 -12.60
CA THR A 145 -6.09 9.86 -12.87
C THR A 145 -4.75 9.57 -13.51
N TRP A 146 -4.29 10.45 -14.37
CA TRP A 146 -2.95 10.39 -14.98
C TRP A 146 -1.81 10.46 -13.95
N ALA A 147 -2.06 11.06 -12.79
CA ALA A 147 -1.10 11.15 -11.68
C ALA A 147 -1.10 9.89 -10.80
N GLY A 148 -1.97 8.91 -11.09
CA GLY A 148 -2.07 7.68 -10.31
C GLY A 148 -0.93 6.73 -10.64
N VAL A 149 -0.04 6.51 -9.67
CA VAL A 149 1.07 5.57 -9.80
C VAL A 149 0.68 4.26 -9.08
N PRO A 150 0.51 3.15 -9.82
CA PRO A 150 -0.08 1.92 -9.26
C PRO A 150 0.87 1.12 -8.35
N PHE A 151 2.18 1.43 -8.36
CA PHE A 151 3.20 0.62 -7.67
C PHE A 151 3.15 0.68 -6.14
N ALA A 152 2.55 1.70 -5.57
CA ALA A 152 2.41 1.86 -4.12
C ALA A 152 1.03 1.48 -3.60
N ARG A 153 0.30 0.56 -4.25
CA ARG A 153 -0.96 0.03 -3.71
C ARG A 153 -0.68 -1.06 -2.69
N LEU A 154 -1.51 -1.11 -1.64
CA LEU A 154 -1.35 -2.10 -0.59
C LEU A 154 -1.38 -3.54 -1.09
N ILE A 155 -2.16 -3.80 -2.15
CA ILE A 155 -2.26 -5.13 -2.76
C ILE A 155 -0.93 -5.61 -3.35
N VAL A 156 -0.10 -4.71 -3.87
CA VAL A 156 1.22 -5.06 -4.43
C VAL A 156 2.13 -5.67 -3.35
N GLY A 157 2.04 -5.14 -2.12
CA GLY A 157 2.77 -5.70 -0.97
C GLY A 157 2.28 -7.07 -0.50
N GLN A 158 1.20 -7.63 -1.10
CA GLN A 158 0.68 -8.96 -0.81
C GLN A 158 1.17 -10.04 -1.80
N GLY A 159 2.18 -9.73 -2.63
CA GLY A 159 2.69 -10.63 -3.68
C GLY A 159 3.01 -12.06 -3.22
N GLU A 160 3.55 -12.21 -2.01
CA GLU A 160 3.82 -13.52 -1.40
C GLU A 160 2.60 -14.14 -0.68
N GLY A 161 1.45 -13.49 -0.74
CA GLY A 161 0.23 -13.94 -0.06
C GLY A 161 -0.38 -15.24 -0.60
N GLY A 162 0.16 -15.80 -1.68
CA GLY A 162 -0.26 -17.09 -2.23
C GLY A 162 -1.77 -17.19 -2.46
N VAL A 163 -2.43 -18.06 -1.68
CA VAL A 163 -3.89 -18.28 -1.75
C VAL A 163 -4.69 -16.99 -1.61
N LEU A 164 -4.22 -16.03 -0.82
CA LEU A 164 -4.89 -14.74 -0.61
C LEU A 164 -5.15 -13.99 -1.93
N LEU A 165 -4.21 -14.07 -2.89
CA LEU A 165 -4.33 -13.36 -4.17
C LEU A 165 -5.46 -13.92 -5.05
N ASN A 166 -5.87 -15.16 -4.86
CA ASN A 166 -6.99 -15.72 -5.62
C ASN A 166 -8.33 -15.05 -5.28
N SER A 167 -8.43 -14.31 -4.15
CA SER A 167 -9.59 -13.48 -3.83
C SER A 167 -9.83 -12.37 -4.86
N LEU A 168 -8.77 -11.97 -5.60
CA LEU A 168 -8.84 -10.93 -6.63
C LEU A 168 -9.76 -11.33 -7.79
N SER A 169 -9.81 -12.63 -8.12
CA SER A 169 -10.70 -13.14 -9.17
C SER A 169 -12.18 -13.02 -8.82
N LEU A 170 -12.52 -12.98 -7.51
CA LEU A 170 -13.90 -12.89 -7.03
C LEU A 170 -14.37 -11.44 -6.82
N PHE A 171 -13.54 -10.63 -6.18
CA PHE A 171 -13.95 -9.32 -5.65
C PHE A 171 -13.06 -8.16 -6.10
N GLY A 172 -11.97 -8.45 -6.80
CA GLY A 172 -11.02 -7.45 -7.25
C GLY A 172 -10.09 -6.90 -6.14
N PRO A 173 -9.13 -6.03 -6.50
CA PRO A 173 -8.06 -5.59 -5.60
C PRO A 173 -8.54 -4.68 -4.46
N TYR A 174 -9.55 -3.86 -4.70
CA TYR A 174 -10.02 -2.88 -3.70
C TYR A 174 -10.76 -3.53 -2.53
N PHE A 175 -11.37 -4.70 -2.76
CA PHE A 175 -11.96 -5.49 -1.69
C PHE A 175 -10.90 -6.00 -0.72
N LEU A 176 -9.78 -6.50 -1.24
CA LEU A 176 -8.69 -6.96 -0.39
C LEU A 176 -8.02 -5.79 0.34
N THR A 177 -7.80 -4.65 -0.33
CA THR A 177 -7.38 -3.41 0.34
C THR A 177 -8.33 -3.02 1.47
N PHE A 178 -9.66 -3.08 1.21
CA PHE A 178 -10.66 -2.79 2.24
C PHE A 178 -10.53 -3.72 3.44
N LEU A 179 -10.43 -5.03 3.24
CA LEU A 179 -10.31 -6.01 4.33
C LEU A 179 -9.03 -5.80 5.14
N LEU A 180 -7.91 -5.56 4.46
CA LEU A 180 -6.61 -5.30 5.08
C LEU A 180 -6.65 -4.05 5.98
N VAL A 181 -7.18 -2.95 5.46
CA VAL A 181 -7.32 -1.72 6.23
C VAL A 181 -8.38 -1.85 7.33
N ALA A 182 -9.47 -2.59 7.08
CA ALA A 182 -10.50 -2.85 8.09
C ALA A 182 -9.96 -3.66 9.28
N ALA A 183 -9.13 -4.67 9.04
CA ALA A 183 -8.46 -5.42 10.11
C ALA A 183 -7.63 -4.48 11.00
N ASN A 184 -6.79 -3.65 10.41
CA ASN A 184 -6.03 -2.62 11.13
C ASN A 184 -6.94 -1.67 11.92
N ALA A 185 -8.03 -1.22 11.30
CA ALA A 185 -8.97 -0.28 11.88
C ALA A 185 -9.72 -0.87 13.08
N PHE A 186 -10.12 -2.14 13.01
CA PHE A 186 -10.72 -2.86 14.12
C PHE A 186 -9.74 -3.08 15.27
N LEU A 187 -8.50 -3.48 14.99
CA LEU A 187 -7.45 -3.62 16.01
C LEU A 187 -7.15 -2.29 16.69
N ALA A 188 -7.03 -1.21 15.92
CA ALA A 188 -6.81 0.12 16.48
C ALA A 188 -7.96 0.56 17.39
N LEU A 189 -9.22 0.27 17.02
CA LEU A 189 -10.39 0.55 17.87
C LEU A 189 -10.39 -0.32 19.12
N ALA A 190 -10.04 -1.58 19.01
CA ALA A 190 -9.93 -2.50 20.15
C ALA A 190 -8.97 -1.95 21.22
N ILE A 191 -7.79 -1.47 20.78
CA ILE A 191 -6.79 -0.86 21.66
C ILE A 191 -7.28 0.50 22.21
N PHE A 192 -7.95 1.30 21.38
CA PHE A 192 -8.47 2.61 21.81
C PHE A 192 -9.61 2.51 22.83
N ARG A 193 -10.46 1.49 22.70
CA ARG A 193 -11.66 1.27 23.54
C ARG A 193 -11.62 -0.13 24.16
N PRO A 194 -10.97 -0.32 25.32
CA PRO A 194 -10.80 -1.65 25.93
C PRO A 194 -12.10 -2.44 26.13
N ARG A 195 -13.22 -1.74 26.38
CA ARG A 195 -14.56 -2.37 26.46
C ARG A 195 -15.01 -3.06 25.17
N PHE A 196 -14.45 -2.68 24.02
CA PHE A 196 -14.69 -3.28 22.71
C PHE A 196 -13.57 -4.21 22.26
N PHE A 197 -12.60 -4.50 23.11
CA PHE A 197 -11.39 -5.24 22.73
C PHE A 197 -11.74 -6.59 22.08
N ALA A 198 -12.53 -7.42 22.74
CA ALA A 198 -12.90 -8.74 22.22
C ALA A 198 -13.64 -8.62 20.88
N ARG A 199 -14.60 -7.68 20.78
CA ARG A 199 -15.37 -7.44 19.54
C ARG A 199 -14.49 -6.93 18.42
N GLY A 200 -13.57 -6.00 18.68
CA GLY A 200 -12.64 -5.47 17.69
C GLY A 200 -11.65 -6.52 17.21
N ALA A 201 -11.09 -7.31 18.12
CA ALA A 201 -10.21 -8.42 17.77
C ALA A 201 -10.94 -9.50 16.95
N TYR A 202 -12.18 -9.84 17.32
CA TYR A 202 -13.00 -10.78 16.55
C TYR A 202 -13.29 -10.26 15.12
N LEU A 203 -13.63 -8.98 14.96
CA LEU A 203 -13.89 -8.40 13.65
C LEU A 203 -12.63 -8.30 12.79
N ALA A 204 -11.47 -8.05 13.41
CA ALA A 204 -10.18 -8.09 12.70
C ALA A 204 -9.85 -9.51 12.22
N LEU A 205 -10.08 -10.52 13.09
CA LEU A 205 -9.93 -11.92 12.71
C LEU A 205 -10.91 -12.31 11.60
N ALA A 206 -12.17 -11.85 11.68
CA ALA A 206 -13.17 -12.10 10.64
C ALA A 206 -12.73 -11.50 9.27
N ALA A 207 -12.14 -10.31 9.26
CA ALA A 207 -11.60 -9.72 8.03
C ALA A 207 -10.46 -10.58 7.44
N LEU A 208 -9.56 -11.09 8.28
CA LEU A 208 -8.52 -12.05 7.88
C LEU A 208 -9.13 -13.34 7.30
N VAL A 209 -10.07 -13.95 8.02
CA VAL A 209 -10.75 -15.19 7.58
C VAL A 209 -11.48 -14.97 6.27
N LEU A 210 -12.13 -13.84 6.08
CA LEU A 210 -12.79 -13.49 4.81
C LEU A 210 -11.78 -13.33 3.68
N ALA A 211 -10.63 -12.72 3.92
CA ALA A 211 -9.60 -12.53 2.91
C ALA A 211 -8.99 -13.87 2.47
N PHE A 212 -8.53 -14.69 3.40
CA PHE A 212 -7.95 -16.00 3.08
C PHE A 212 -9.01 -17.01 2.62
N GLY A 213 -10.21 -16.98 3.20
CA GLY A 213 -11.32 -17.84 2.81
C GLY A 213 -11.82 -17.56 1.39
N SER A 214 -11.97 -16.29 1.02
CA SER A 214 -12.31 -15.91 -0.36
C SER A 214 -11.20 -16.28 -1.34
N GLY A 215 -9.93 -16.18 -0.92
CA GLY A 215 -8.80 -16.65 -1.70
C GLY A 215 -8.82 -18.16 -1.93
N ALA A 216 -9.13 -18.94 -0.87
CA ALA A 216 -9.28 -20.40 -1.02
C ALA A 216 -10.42 -20.78 -1.97
N VAL A 217 -11.57 -20.09 -1.87
CA VAL A 217 -12.70 -20.28 -2.81
C VAL A 217 -12.28 -19.91 -4.23
N GLY A 218 -11.62 -18.77 -4.44
CA GLY A 218 -11.12 -18.36 -5.75
C GLY A 218 -10.16 -19.37 -6.36
N PHE A 219 -9.25 -19.92 -5.54
CA PHE A 219 -8.35 -21.00 -5.96
C PHE A 219 -9.10 -22.26 -6.39
N LEU A 220 -10.05 -22.72 -5.57
CA LEU A 220 -10.84 -23.92 -5.89
C LEU A 220 -11.69 -23.75 -7.15
N LEU A 221 -12.28 -22.58 -7.36
CA LEU A 221 -13.04 -22.27 -8.57
C LEU A 221 -12.15 -22.26 -9.80
N SER A 222 -10.96 -21.64 -9.71
CA SER A 222 -10.00 -21.63 -10.82
C SER A 222 -9.47 -23.02 -11.14
N ALA A 223 -9.16 -23.82 -10.11
CA ALA A 223 -8.66 -25.20 -10.31
C ALA A 223 -9.68 -26.14 -10.95
N ASN A 224 -10.98 -25.89 -10.72
CA ASN A 224 -12.07 -26.73 -11.26
C ASN A 224 -12.72 -26.12 -12.53
N SER A 225 -12.26 -24.95 -12.99
CA SER A 225 -12.76 -24.38 -14.24
C SER A 225 -12.22 -25.16 -15.43
N PRO A 226 -13.07 -25.66 -16.34
CA PRO A 226 -12.60 -26.27 -17.55
C PRO A 226 -11.84 -25.22 -18.38
N SER A 227 -10.57 -25.51 -18.68
CA SER A 227 -9.80 -24.69 -19.63
C SER A 227 -10.15 -25.19 -21.05
N PRO A 228 -10.90 -24.43 -21.83
CA PRO A 228 -11.34 -24.88 -23.15
C PRO A 228 -10.19 -24.95 -24.15
N GLU A 229 -9.15 -24.17 -23.98
CA GLU A 229 -7.98 -24.14 -24.86
C GLU A 229 -6.71 -23.82 -24.05
N THR A 230 -5.68 -24.65 -24.27
CA THR A 230 -4.35 -24.38 -23.73
C THR A 230 -3.50 -23.70 -24.80
N VAL A 231 -2.97 -22.52 -24.47
CA VAL A 231 -1.99 -21.81 -25.28
C VAL A 231 -0.61 -22.05 -24.67
N CYS A 232 0.30 -22.58 -25.49
CA CYS A 232 1.70 -22.74 -25.08
C CYS A 232 2.37 -21.36 -25.15
N VAL A 233 2.85 -20.85 -24.02
CA VAL A 233 3.54 -19.57 -23.94
C VAL A 233 4.93 -19.80 -23.37
N ALA A 234 5.95 -19.29 -24.07
CA ALA A 234 7.33 -19.25 -23.59
C ALA A 234 7.66 -17.83 -23.13
N ALA A 235 8.09 -17.69 -21.89
CA ALA A 235 8.64 -16.44 -21.37
C ALA A 235 10.18 -16.57 -21.32
N VAL A 236 10.85 -15.80 -22.17
CA VAL A 236 12.32 -15.79 -22.23
C VAL A 236 12.83 -14.55 -21.51
N GLN A 237 13.68 -14.76 -20.49
CA GLN A 237 14.32 -13.68 -19.76
C GLN A 237 15.83 -13.67 -20.05
N GLY A 238 16.29 -12.63 -20.76
CA GLY A 238 17.71 -12.50 -21.12
C GLY A 238 18.62 -12.10 -19.94
N ASN A 239 18.07 -11.84 -18.76
CA ASN A 239 18.79 -11.48 -17.52
C ASN A 239 19.81 -10.35 -17.69
N VAL A 240 19.52 -9.39 -18.57
CA VAL A 240 20.34 -8.21 -18.82
C VAL A 240 20.09 -7.20 -17.71
N GLY A 241 21.15 -6.79 -16.99
CA GLY A 241 21.05 -5.81 -15.91
C GLY A 241 20.47 -4.47 -16.37
N SER A 242 19.67 -3.83 -15.54
CA SER A 242 19.03 -2.55 -15.86
C SER A 242 20.02 -1.43 -16.16
N SER A 243 21.22 -1.46 -15.55
CA SER A 243 22.31 -0.52 -15.79
C SER A 243 22.89 -0.61 -17.19
N ALA A 244 22.88 -1.82 -17.77
CA ALA A 244 23.47 -2.10 -19.08
C ALA A 244 22.43 -2.13 -20.22
N LYS A 245 21.13 -2.24 -19.90
CA LYS A 245 20.04 -2.52 -20.86
C LYS A 245 19.94 -1.52 -22.02
N TRP A 246 20.38 -0.29 -21.83
CA TRP A 246 20.27 0.78 -22.81
C TRP A 246 21.59 1.20 -23.44
N ASP A 247 22.68 0.51 -23.10
CA ASP A 247 23.96 0.66 -23.78
C ASP A 247 23.97 -0.12 -25.10
N ARG A 248 24.64 0.40 -26.12
CA ARG A 248 24.67 -0.19 -27.48
C ARG A 248 25.26 -1.60 -27.46
N GLU A 249 26.37 -1.81 -26.74
CA GLU A 249 27.02 -3.10 -26.60
C GLU A 249 26.11 -4.14 -25.91
N SER A 250 25.36 -3.70 -24.91
CA SER A 250 24.40 -4.56 -24.18
C SER A 250 23.16 -4.87 -24.99
N THR A 251 22.77 -3.97 -25.90
CA THR A 251 21.68 -4.22 -26.83
C THR A 251 22.07 -5.35 -27.80
N GLU A 252 23.28 -5.32 -28.33
CA GLU A 252 23.80 -6.38 -29.21
C GLU A 252 23.89 -7.73 -28.48
N LYS A 253 24.44 -7.75 -27.24
CA LYS A 253 24.43 -8.95 -26.37
C LYS A 253 23.04 -9.46 -26.08
N SER A 254 22.08 -8.58 -25.87
CA SER A 254 20.68 -8.99 -25.66
C SER A 254 20.11 -9.71 -26.86
N PHE A 255 20.39 -9.24 -28.06
CA PHE A 255 19.98 -9.91 -29.30
C PHE A 255 20.60 -11.29 -29.45
N GLU A 256 21.87 -11.46 -29.06
CA GLU A 256 22.52 -12.77 -29.07
C GLU A 256 21.86 -13.76 -28.12
N VAL A 257 21.61 -13.32 -26.84
CA VAL A 257 20.96 -14.16 -25.81
C VAL A 257 19.53 -14.58 -26.22
N TYR A 258 18.77 -13.71 -26.90
CA TYR A 258 17.42 -14.06 -27.38
C TYR A 258 17.38 -14.84 -28.67
N ARG A 259 18.52 -14.98 -29.35
CA ARG A 259 18.64 -15.73 -30.63
C ARG A 259 19.01 -17.21 -30.43
N GLU A 260 19.65 -17.56 -29.30
CA GLU A 260 19.93 -18.92 -28.86
C GLU A 260 18.66 -19.60 -28.28
#